data_150da021fae7ac8eb1451664a22205bd
#
_entry.id   150da021fae7ac8eb1451664a22205bd
#
_cell.length_a   1.000
_cell.length_b   1.000
_cell.length_c   1.000
_cell.angle_alpha   90.00
_cell.angle_beta   90.00
_cell.angle_gamma   90.00
#
_symmetry.space_group_name_H-M   'P 1'
#
loop_
_entity.id
_entity.type
_entity.pdbx_description
1 polymer ?
#
loop_
_entity_poly.entity_id
_entity_poly.type
_entity_poly.pdbx_seq_one_letter_code
_entity_poly.pdbx_strand_id
1 'polypeptide(L)'
;MTTAFITGATSGMGRAMAIALSDAGYDVYAAGRSQAALKDLQAERPGIVPIAVDVTDREALEAVLADITIDVLINNAGIMPPLGNFADMKIADIDTTLEVNLSAAILLTRLVVPQMRERQSGHILFTGSVAGHAAFSNIAVYAATKAAISGFAAALRADLSPSGVRVTEIVAGRVETQLYQDILDAKARAAMYASKVVQPDDVARMVVAVLALPAWADVTRFDIMPTWPTSPSGTK
;
A
#
# COMPACT_ATOMS: atom_id res chain seq x y z
N MET A 1 5.42 -18.96 -12.93
CA MET A 1 5.26 -18.48 -11.54
C MET A 1 4.35 -17.26 -11.55
N THR A 2 3.69 -16.97 -10.46
CA THR A 2 2.79 -15.79 -10.36
C THR A 2 3.62 -14.57 -10.02
N THR A 3 3.50 -13.50 -10.80
CA THR A 3 4.31 -12.28 -10.65
C THR A 3 3.58 -11.24 -9.82
N ALA A 4 4.22 -10.74 -8.76
CA ALA A 4 3.72 -9.66 -7.91
C ALA A 4 4.57 -8.40 -8.05
N PHE A 5 3.94 -7.25 -8.31
CA PHE A 5 4.57 -5.94 -8.30
C PHE A 5 4.09 -5.13 -7.09
N ILE A 6 5.01 -4.70 -6.24
CA ILE A 6 4.69 -4.06 -4.95
C ILE A 6 5.35 -2.70 -4.86
N THR A 7 4.56 -1.64 -4.68
CA THR A 7 5.09 -0.28 -4.46
C THR A 7 5.32 0.00 -2.96
N GLY A 8 6.30 0.86 -2.64
CA GLY A 8 6.67 1.14 -1.26
C GLY A 8 7.25 -0.06 -0.52
N ALA A 9 7.94 -0.94 -1.24
CA ALA A 9 8.48 -2.20 -0.71
C ALA A 9 9.77 -2.06 0.12
N THR A 10 10.25 -0.84 0.32
CA THR A 10 11.51 -0.59 1.07
C THR A 10 11.35 -0.62 2.59
N SER A 11 10.11 -0.56 3.10
CA SER A 11 9.84 -0.53 4.55
C SER A 11 8.42 -0.98 4.90
N GLY A 12 8.15 -1.13 6.19
CA GLY A 12 6.82 -1.34 6.74
C GLY A 12 6.05 -2.49 6.07
N MET A 13 4.77 -2.24 5.80
CA MET A 13 3.88 -3.26 5.22
C MET A 13 4.34 -3.72 3.83
N GLY A 14 4.83 -2.81 2.97
CA GLY A 14 5.29 -3.17 1.63
C GLY A 14 6.46 -4.16 1.67
N ARG A 15 7.42 -3.93 2.57
CA ARG A 15 8.55 -4.84 2.77
C ARG A 15 8.11 -6.20 3.30
N ALA A 16 7.23 -6.21 4.30
CA ALA A 16 6.70 -7.45 4.86
C ALA A 16 5.90 -8.26 3.82
N MET A 17 5.08 -7.59 3.00
CA MET A 17 4.35 -8.24 1.91
C MET A 17 5.29 -8.80 0.83
N ALA A 18 6.36 -8.08 0.48
CA ALA A 18 7.36 -8.56 -0.48
C ALA A 18 8.04 -9.84 0.00
N ILE A 19 8.46 -9.89 1.27
CA ILE A 19 9.05 -11.08 1.88
C ILE A 19 8.05 -12.24 1.91
N ALA A 20 6.84 -12.01 2.43
CA ALA A 20 5.84 -13.06 2.58
C ALA A 20 5.41 -13.65 1.23
N LEU A 21 5.30 -12.84 0.18
CA LEU A 21 4.99 -13.32 -1.17
C LEU A 21 6.15 -14.07 -1.80
N SER A 22 7.39 -13.62 -1.60
CA SER A 22 8.57 -14.37 -2.03
C SER A 22 8.65 -15.74 -1.35
N ASP A 23 8.38 -15.80 -0.04
CA ASP A 23 8.34 -17.05 0.73
C ASP A 23 7.16 -17.96 0.30
N ALA A 24 6.09 -17.38 -0.24
CA ALA A 24 4.95 -18.10 -0.82
C ALA A 24 5.16 -18.52 -2.29
N GLY A 25 6.34 -18.28 -2.88
CA GLY A 25 6.70 -18.71 -4.22
C GLY A 25 6.29 -17.78 -5.36
N TYR A 26 6.04 -16.50 -5.07
CA TYR A 26 5.81 -15.48 -6.09
C TYR A 26 7.12 -14.91 -6.62
N ASP A 27 7.17 -14.55 -7.89
CA ASP A 27 8.20 -13.69 -8.47
C ASP A 27 7.89 -12.23 -8.07
N VAL A 28 8.64 -11.68 -7.13
CA VAL A 28 8.34 -10.38 -6.53
C VAL A 28 9.21 -9.29 -7.12
N TYR A 29 8.57 -8.28 -7.72
CA TYR A 29 9.18 -7.02 -8.13
C TYR A 29 8.91 -5.97 -7.04
N ALA A 30 9.94 -5.62 -6.29
CA ALA A 30 9.85 -4.71 -5.14
C ALA A 30 10.24 -3.29 -5.57
N ALA A 31 9.25 -2.40 -5.69
CA ALA A 31 9.46 -1.04 -6.14
C ALA A 31 9.57 -0.04 -4.98
N GLY A 32 10.53 0.88 -5.09
CA GLY A 32 10.73 1.95 -4.10
C GLY A 32 11.89 2.87 -4.46
N ARG A 33 12.04 3.99 -3.73
CA ARG A 33 13.05 5.00 -4.03
C ARG A 33 14.45 4.67 -3.51
N SER A 34 14.54 3.99 -2.36
CA SER A 34 15.83 3.70 -1.72
C SER A 34 16.48 2.47 -2.32
N GLN A 35 17.47 2.68 -3.19
CA GLN A 35 18.26 1.59 -3.77
C GLN A 35 19.00 0.77 -2.70
N ALA A 36 19.46 1.40 -1.61
CA ALA A 36 20.10 0.69 -0.50
C ALA A 36 19.12 -0.28 0.18
N ALA A 37 17.93 0.20 0.57
CA ALA A 37 16.93 -0.65 1.21
C ALA A 37 16.39 -1.76 0.29
N LEU A 38 16.34 -1.53 -1.02
CA LEU A 38 16.01 -2.56 -2.01
C LEU A 38 17.11 -3.63 -2.12
N LYS A 39 18.39 -3.24 -2.07
CA LYS A 39 19.51 -4.18 -2.02
C LYS A 39 19.51 -5.01 -0.75
N ASP A 40 19.22 -4.40 0.40
CA ASP A 40 19.09 -5.10 1.68
C ASP A 40 17.96 -6.14 1.62
N LEU A 41 16.82 -5.76 1.04
CA LEU A 41 15.69 -6.67 0.83
C LEU A 41 16.04 -7.84 -0.10
N GLN A 42 16.75 -7.57 -1.19
CA GLN A 42 17.24 -8.61 -2.11
C GLN A 42 18.28 -9.52 -1.45
N ALA A 43 19.15 -8.98 -0.61
CA ALA A 43 20.14 -9.78 0.13
C ALA A 43 19.45 -10.75 1.11
N GLU A 44 18.34 -10.31 1.73
CA GLU A 44 17.54 -11.15 2.62
C GLU A 44 16.70 -12.20 1.87
N ARG A 45 16.22 -11.85 0.69
CA ARG A 45 15.40 -12.71 -0.20
C ARG A 45 15.91 -12.59 -1.64
N PRO A 46 16.86 -13.43 -2.07
CA PRO A 46 17.52 -13.29 -3.39
C PRO A 46 16.56 -13.41 -4.59
N GLY A 47 15.38 -14.01 -4.40
CA GLY A 47 14.35 -14.10 -5.44
C GLY A 47 13.57 -12.79 -5.68
N ILE A 48 13.75 -11.76 -4.84
CA ILE A 48 13.10 -10.47 -5.02
C ILE A 48 13.90 -9.63 -6.02
N VAL A 49 13.22 -9.11 -7.04
CA VAL A 49 13.77 -8.20 -8.04
C VAL A 49 13.60 -6.75 -7.57
N PRO A 50 14.69 -6.03 -7.27
CA PRO A 50 14.64 -4.64 -6.82
C PRO A 50 14.36 -3.70 -7.99
N ILE A 51 13.37 -2.80 -7.83
CA ILE A 51 13.01 -1.77 -8.80
C ILE A 51 13.17 -0.40 -8.14
N ALA A 52 14.26 0.28 -8.46
CA ALA A 52 14.51 1.64 -7.96
C ALA A 52 13.74 2.65 -8.81
N VAL A 53 12.56 3.06 -8.34
CA VAL A 53 11.67 3.99 -9.04
C VAL A 53 10.90 4.85 -8.04
N ASP A 54 10.66 6.12 -8.40
CA ASP A 54 9.66 6.95 -7.75
C ASP A 54 8.29 6.67 -8.39
N VAL A 55 7.28 6.39 -7.57
CA VAL A 55 5.92 6.10 -8.06
C VAL A 55 5.24 7.29 -8.72
N THR A 56 5.79 8.50 -8.57
CA THR A 56 5.33 9.72 -9.23
C THR A 56 5.98 9.95 -10.60
N ASP A 57 7.06 9.22 -10.91
CA ASP A 57 7.72 9.25 -12.21
C ASP A 57 7.03 8.29 -13.19
N ARG A 58 6.08 8.85 -13.94
CA ARG A 58 5.26 8.09 -14.86
C ARG A 58 6.09 7.44 -15.98
N GLU A 59 7.04 8.17 -16.56
CA GLU A 59 7.84 7.67 -17.68
C GLU A 59 8.72 6.49 -17.22
N ALA A 60 9.33 6.62 -16.03
CA ALA A 60 10.10 5.53 -15.44
C ALA A 60 9.23 4.30 -15.14
N LEU A 61 8.00 4.49 -14.63
CA LEU A 61 7.07 3.38 -14.40
C LEU A 61 6.66 2.70 -15.71
N GLU A 62 6.32 3.46 -16.76
CA GLU A 62 5.98 2.91 -18.07
C GLU A 62 7.14 2.06 -18.63
N ALA A 63 8.38 2.55 -18.54
CA ALA A 63 9.57 1.83 -18.98
C ALA A 63 9.80 0.53 -18.18
N VAL A 64 9.67 0.59 -16.86
CA VAL A 64 9.84 -0.58 -15.98
C VAL A 64 8.79 -1.66 -16.26
N LEU A 65 7.55 -1.26 -16.54
CA LEU A 65 6.43 -2.18 -16.71
C LEU A 65 6.31 -2.78 -18.10
N ALA A 66 7.03 -2.22 -19.09
CA ALA A 66 6.89 -2.61 -20.51
C ALA A 66 7.09 -4.11 -20.75
N ASP A 67 8.04 -4.72 -20.03
CA ASP A 67 8.44 -6.12 -20.22
C ASP A 67 8.01 -7.04 -19.06
N ILE A 68 7.16 -6.56 -18.14
CA ILE A 68 6.73 -7.33 -16.97
C ILE A 68 5.25 -7.72 -17.11
N THR A 69 4.99 -9.02 -17.12
CA THR A 69 3.63 -9.53 -16.98
C THR A 69 3.28 -9.59 -15.50
N ILE A 70 2.31 -8.78 -15.06
CA ILE A 70 1.94 -8.63 -13.65
C ILE A 70 0.62 -9.36 -13.39
N ASP A 71 0.65 -10.34 -12.47
CA ASP A 71 -0.54 -11.07 -12.03
C ASP A 71 -1.13 -10.46 -10.75
N VAL A 72 -0.28 -9.90 -9.89
CA VAL A 72 -0.67 -9.23 -8.64
C VAL A 72 -0.04 -7.85 -8.58
N LEU A 73 -0.86 -6.81 -8.48
CA LEU A 73 -0.41 -5.43 -8.24
C LEU A 73 -0.77 -5.01 -6.83
N ILE A 74 0.22 -4.60 -6.03
CA ILE A 74 0.00 -4.05 -4.68
C ILE A 74 0.38 -2.58 -4.65
N ASN A 75 -0.63 -1.72 -4.71
CA ASN A 75 -0.49 -0.29 -4.52
C ASN A 75 -0.38 0.03 -3.03
N ASN A 76 0.85 0.02 -2.52
CA ASN A 76 1.12 0.23 -1.10
C ASN A 76 1.91 1.51 -0.81
N ALA A 77 2.63 2.08 -1.76
CA ALA A 77 3.33 3.35 -1.56
C ALA A 77 2.41 4.43 -1.01
N GLY A 78 2.88 5.16 -0.02
CA GLY A 78 2.13 6.24 0.59
C GLY A 78 2.95 6.98 1.63
N ILE A 79 2.58 8.22 1.86
CA ILE A 79 3.19 9.12 2.84
C ILE A 79 2.13 9.67 3.79
N MET A 80 2.57 10.09 4.96
CA MET A 80 1.81 10.91 5.89
C MET A 80 2.37 12.33 5.86
N PRO A 81 1.58 13.35 5.54
CA PRO A 81 2.04 14.73 5.66
C PRO A 81 2.22 15.12 7.14
N PRO A 82 2.89 16.25 7.43
CA PRO A 82 2.98 16.78 8.80
C PRO A 82 1.60 16.86 9.46
N LEU A 83 1.53 16.39 10.71
CA LEU A 83 0.27 16.41 11.48
C LEU A 83 -0.04 17.84 11.92
N GLY A 84 -1.28 18.28 11.77
CA GLY A 84 -1.67 19.62 12.19
C GLY A 84 -3.03 20.06 11.67
N ASN A 85 -3.47 21.24 12.09
CA ASN A 85 -4.70 21.83 11.59
C ASN A 85 -4.57 22.10 10.08
N PHE A 86 -5.61 21.82 9.33
CA PHE A 86 -5.61 22.00 7.87
C PHE A 86 -5.32 23.47 7.47
N ALA A 87 -5.75 24.45 8.26
CA ALA A 87 -5.50 25.87 7.97
C ALA A 87 -3.99 26.22 7.92
N ASP A 88 -3.14 25.45 8.61
CA ASP A 88 -1.70 25.67 8.69
C ASP A 88 -0.90 24.80 7.73
N MET A 89 -1.58 23.93 6.97
CA MET A 89 -0.93 22.98 6.07
C MET A 89 -0.35 23.68 4.84
N LYS A 90 0.89 23.37 4.49
CA LYS A 90 1.52 23.91 3.29
C LYS A 90 0.89 23.30 2.03
N ILE A 91 0.65 24.11 1.01
CA ILE A 91 0.12 23.64 -0.29
C ILE A 91 0.99 22.53 -0.89
N ALA A 92 2.31 22.65 -0.82
CA ALA A 92 3.23 21.63 -1.32
C ALA A 92 3.05 20.26 -0.62
N ASP A 93 2.72 20.23 0.67
CA ASP A 93 2.44 18.97 1.39
C ASP A 93 1.11 18.37 0.94
N ILE A 94 0.12 19.19 0.58
CA ILE A 94 -1.15 18.77 -0.03
C ILE A 94 -0.87 18.10 -1.38
N ASP A 95 -0.18 18.81 -2.29
CA ASP A 95 0.13 18.35 -3.64
C ASP A 95 0.90 17.03 -3.60
N THR A 96 1.97 16.96 -2.80
CA THR A 96 2.79 15.75 -2.67
C THR A 96 1.98 14.57 -2.12
N THR A 97 1.09 14.84 -1.14
CA THR A 97 0.27 13.77 -0.54
C THR A 97 -0.75 13.23 -1.56
N LEU A 98 -1.40 14.09 -2.33
CA LEU A 98 -2.33 13.70 -3.38
C LEU A 98 -1.60 12.93 -4.49
N GLU A 99 -0.43 13.40 -4.89
CA GLU A 99 0.35 12.78 -5.96
C GLU A 99 0.80 11.37 -5.59
N VAL A 100 1.43 11.21 -4.42
CA VAL A 100 1.96 9.91 -3.99
C VAL A 100 0.85 8.94 -3.59
N ASN A 101 -0.12 9.38 -2.76
CA ASN A 101 -1.09 8.47 -2.15
C ASN A 101 -2.26 8.13 -3.07
N LEU A 102 -2.56 8.95 -4.06
CA LEU A 102 -3.74 8.80 -4.91
C LEU A 102 -3.38 8.71 -6.39
N SER A 103 -2.81 9.77 -6.96
CA SER A 103 -2.56 9.86 -8.41
C SER A 103 -1.65 8.74 -8.90
N ALA A 104 -0.54 8.49 -8.20
CA ALA A 104 0.41 7.44 -8.54
C ALA A 104 -0.24 6.05 -8.56
N ALA A 105 -1.07 5.72 -7.56
CA ALA A 105 -1.76 4.44 -7.49
C ALA A 105 -2.77 4.26 -8.64
N ILE A 106 -3.52 5.31 -8.98
CA ILE A 106 -4.47 5.30 -10.10
C ILE A 106 -3.73 5.12 -11.44
N LEU A 107 -2.66 5.89 -11.67
CA LEU A 107 -1.88 5.83 -12.90
C LEU A 107 -1.19 4.47 -13.07
N LEU A 108 -0.54 3.96 -12.03
CA LEU A 108 0.08 2.64 -12.07
C LEU A 108 -0.94 1.54 -12.36
N THR A 109 -2.11 1.61 -11.72
CA THR A 109 -3.21 0.67 -11.99
C THR A 109 -3.65 0.75 -13.45
N ARG A 110 -3.77 1.97 -14.01
CA ARG A 110 -4.12 2.16 -15.44
C ARG A 110 -3.12 1.53 -16.39
N LEU A 111 -1.83 1.53 -16.04
CA LEU A 111 -0.78 0.90 -16.85
C LEU A 111 -0.88 -0.64 -16.84
N VAL A 112 -1.27 -1.23 -15.70
CA VAL A 112 -1.30 -2.69 -15.51
C VAL A 112 -2.62 -3.33 -15.95
N VAL A 113 -3.75 -2.66 -15.75
CA VAL A 113 -5.11 -3.19 -16.04
C VAL A 113 -5.28 -3.76 -17.45
N PRO A 114 -4.77 -3.13 -18.55
CA PRO A 114 -4.99 -3.67 -19.89
C PRO A 114 -4.52 -5.12 -20.06
N GLN A 115 -3.31 -5.43 -19.59
CA GLN A 115 -2.75 -6.77 -19.68
C GLN A 115 -3.52 -7.79 -18.80
N MET A 116 -4.03 -7.39 -17.64
CA MET A 116 -4.86 -8.26 -16.79
C MET A 116 -6.21 -8.56 -17.45
N ARG A 117 -6.85 -7.54 -18.05
CA ARG A 117 -8.11 -7.71 -18.79
C ARG A 117 -7.96 -8.65 -19.99
N GLU A 118 -6.90 -8.48 -20.76
CA GLU A 118 -6.62 -9.34 -21.92
C GLU A 118 -6.48 -10.80 -21.53
N ARG A 119 -5.78 -11.07 -20.43
CA ARG A 119 -5.61 -12.44 -19.89
C ARG A 119 -6.81 -12.94 -19.09
N GLN A 120 -7.81 -12.09 -18.82
CA GLN A 120 -8.96 -12.37 -17.94
C GLN A 120 -8.52 -12.90 -16.56
N SER A 121 -7.44 -12.38 -16.05
CA SER A 121 -6.84 -12.79 -14.77
C SER A 121 -5.98 -11.69 -14.20
N GLY A 122 -6.10 -11.47 -12.90
CA GLY A 122 -5.28 -10.53 -12.14
C GLY A 122 -5.88 -10.23 -10.77
N HIS A 123 -5.05 -9.68 -9.91
CA HIS A 123 -5.51 -9.21 -8.60
C HIS A 123 -4.83 -7.89 -8.24
N ILE A 124 -5.62 -6.85 -8.00
CA ILE A 124 -5.12 -5.53 -7.63
C ILE A 124 -5.46 -5.27 -6.16
N LEU A 125 -4.46 -4.96 -5.35
CA LEU A 125 -4.63 -4.62 -3.95
C LEU A 125 -4.25 -3.16 -3.71
N PHE A 126 -5.04 -2.47 -2.88
CA PHE A 126 -4.78 -1.10 -2.45
C PHE A 126 -4.61 -1.05 -0.93
N THR A 127 -3.52 -0.46 -0.46
CA THR A 127 -3.36 -0.16 0.97
C THR A 127 -4.19 1.07 1.34
N GLY A 128 -5.38 0.79 1.85
CA GLY A 128 -6.28 1.74 2.47
C GLY A 128 -5.87 2.08 3.90
N SER A 129 -6.81 2.63 4.65
CA SER A 129 -6.63 2.96 6.06
C SER A 129 -7.99 3.16 6.72
N VAL A 130 -8.07 2.91 8.02
CA VAL A 130 -9.23 3.33 8.83
C VAL A 130 -9.52 4.83 8.69
N ALA A 131 -8.51 5.65 8.39
CA ALA A 131 -8.67 7.08 8.14
C ALA A 131 -9.47 7.41 6.87
N GLY A 132 -9.62 6.46 5.94
CA GLY A 132 -10.52 6.60 4.79
C GLY A 132 -11.99 6.32 5.13
N HIS A 133 -12.26 5.72 6.28
CA HIS A 133 -13.60 5.26 6.69
C HIS A 133 -14.11 5.94 7.97
N ALA A 134 -13.23 6.65 8.70
CA ALA A 134 -13.58 7.38 9.93
C ALA A 134 -12.84 8.71 9.98
N ALA A 135 -13.43 9.69 10.66
CA ALA A 135 -12.85 11.02 10.81
C ALA A 135 -11.79 11.04 11.92
N PHE A 136 -10.64 11.61 11.63
CA PHE A 136 -9.57 11.87 12.59
C PHE A 136 -9.09 13.32 12.42
N SER A 137 -8.85 14.01 13.52
CA SER A 137 -8.27 15.36 13.49
C SER A 137 -6.81 15.34 12.99
N ASN A 138 -6.37 16.47 12.44
CA ASN A 138 -4.97 16.74 12.06
C ASN A 138 -4.40 15.89 10.91
N ILE A 139 -5.22 15.15 10.16
CA ILE A 139 -4.82 14.33 9.01
C ILE A 139 -5.79 14.46 7.83
N ALA A 140 -6.43 15.62 7.65
CA ALA A 140 -7.52 15.78 6.68
C ALA A 140 -7.16 15.34 5.25
N VAL A 141 -6.01 15.78 4.72
CA VAL A 141 -5.59 15.43 3.35
C VAL A 141 -5.25 13.94 3.22
N TYR A 142 -4.54 13.37 4.21
CA TYR A 142 -4.30 11.93 4.22
C TYR A 142 -5.60 11.14 4.24
N ALA A 143 -6.54 11.49 5.11
CA ALA A 143 -7.85 10.85 5.19
C ALA A 143 -8.61 10.95 3.85
N ALA A 144 -8.57 12.12 3.20
CA ALA A 144 -9.17 12.32 1.88
C ALA A 144 -8.56 11.39 0.82
N THR A 145 -7.22 11.24 0.78
CA THR A 145 -6.57 10.30 -0.16
C THR A 145 -6.99 8.86 0.10
N LYS A 146 -7.10 8.44 1.35
CA LYS A 146 -7.49 7.06 1.71
C LYS A 146 -8.97 6.79 1.43
N ALA A 147 -9.85 7.79 1.63
CA ALA A 147 -11.26 7.69 1.22
C ALA A 147 -11.40 7.63 -0.32
N ALA A 148 -10.60 8.41 -1.06
CA ALA A 148 -10.59 8.37 -2.51
C ALA A 148 -10.11 7.01 -3.05
N ILE A 149 -9.08 6.40 -2.45
CA ILE A 149 -8.61 5.04 -2.81
C ILE A 149 -9.71 4.00 -2.56
N SER A 150 -10.45 4.09 -1.45
CA SER A 150 -11.58 3.19 -1.17
C SER A 150 -12.67 3.30 -2.25
N GLY A 151 -13.07 4.53 -2.60
CA GLY A 151 -14.04 4.77 -3.67
C GLY A 151 -13.55 4.28 -5.03
N PHE A 152 -12.27 4.55 -5.36
CA PHE A 152 -11.65 4.09 -6.60
C PHE A 152 -11.59 2.56 -6.67
N ALA A 153 -11.15 1.88 -5.62
CA ALA A 153 -11.09 0.42 -5.58
C ALA A 153 -12.49 -0.21 -5.76
N ALA A 154 -13.52 0.37 -5.15
CA ALA A 154 -14.89 -0.12 -5.29
C ALA A 154 -15.43 0.04 -6.73
N ALA A 155 -15.22 1.20 -7.36
CA ALA A 155 -15.62 1.45 -8.74
C ALA A 155 -14.83 0.59 -9.72
N LEU A 156 -13.51 0.51 -9.57
CA LEU A 156 -12.64 -0.30 -10.41
C LEU A 156 -13.02 -1.79 -10.38
N ARG A 157 -13.43 -2.30 -9.22
CA ARG A 157 -13.93 -3.69 -9.09
C ARG A 157 -15.17 -3.91 -9.97
N ALA A 158 -16.10 -2.97 -9.99
CA ALA A 158 -17.29 -3.08 -10.82
C ALA A 158 -16.92 -3.08 -12.31
N ASP A 159 -15.97 -2.24 -12.73
CA ASP A 159 -15.48 -2.18 -14.11
C ASP A 159 -14.76 -3.46 -14.55
N LEU A 160 -14.01 -4.11 -13.64
CA LEU A 160 -13.14 -5.24 -13.94
C LEU A 160 -13.77 -6.61 -13.69
N SER A 161 -14.87 -6.67 -12.95
CA SER A 161 -15.59 -7.92 -12.63
C SER A 161 -15.90 -8.77 -13.87
N PRO A 162 -16.35 -8.20 -15.02
CA PRO A 162 -16.58 -9.02 -16.23
C PRO A 162 -15.31 -9.63 -16.83
N SER A 163 -14.14 -9.15 -16.44
CA SER A 163 -12.84 -9.64 -16.91
C SER A 163 -12.16 -10.59 -15.93
N GLY A 164 -12.82 -10.99 -14.84
CA GLY A 164 -12.23 -11.88 -13.84
C GLY A 164 -11.06 -11.29 -13.04
N VAL A 165 -10.83 -9.98 -13.12
CA VAL A 165 -9.79 -9.28 -12.35
C VAL A 165 -10.35 -8.85 -11.01
N ARG A 166 -9.71 -9.31 -9.93
CA ARG A 166 -10.11 -9.03 -8.55
C ARG A 166 -9.53 -7.71 -8.05
N VAL A 167 -10.24 -7.06 -7.14
CA VAL A 167 -9.77 -5.82 -6.50
C VAL A 167 -10.04 -5.85 -5.00
N THR A 168 -9.00 -5.76 -4.19
CA THR A 168 -9.08 -5.81 -2.72
C THR A 168 -8.58 -4.51 -2.10
N GLU A 169 -9.34 -3.96 -1.15
CA GLU A 169 -8.85 -2.91 -0.26
C GLU A 169 -8.35 -3.51 1.06
N ILE A 170 -7.13 -3.12 1.47
CA ILE A 170 -6.53 -3.46 2.77
C ILE A 170 -6.80 -2.30 3.72
N VAL A 171 -7.77 -2.39 4.61
CA VAL A 171 -8.04 -1.35 5.60
C VAL A 171 -7.25 -1.61 6.86
N ALA A 172 -6.09 -0.97 6.95
CA ALA A 172 -5.22 -1.10 8.11
C ALA A 172 -5.55 -0.03 9.17
N GLY A 173 -5.63 -0.48 10.42
CA GLY A 173 -5.63 0.39 11.58
C GLY A 173 -4.22 0.89 11.90
N ARG A 174 -3.86 0.97 13.18
CA ARG A 174 -2.50 1.34 13.57
C ARG A 174 -1.57 0.16 13.39
N VAL A 175 -0.71 0.24 12.38
CA VAL A 175 0.38 -0.71 12.09
C VAL A 175 1.70 -0.06 12.48
N GLU A 176 2.59 -0.79 13.15
CA GLU A 176 3.92 -0.32 13.51
C GLU A 176 4.80 -0.25 12.26
N THR A 177 4.97 0.96 11.72
CA THR A 177 5.72 1.22 10.50
C THR A 177 6.56 2.48 10.62
N GLN A 178 7.37 2.75 9.60
CA GLN A 178 8.14 3.98 9.49
C GLN A 178 7.31 5.19 9.00
N LEU A 179 6.01 5.05 8.78
CA LEU A 179 5.13 6.09 8.23
C LEU A 179 5.20 7.43 9.00
N TYR A 180 5.46 7.36 10.30
CA TYR A 180 5.59 8.53 11.17
C TYR A 180 7.03 8.91 11.50
N GLN A 181 8.04 8.29 10.83
CA GLN A 181 9.45 8.47 11.18
C GLN A 181 9.91 9.92 11.06
N ASP A 182 9.48 10.60 10.00
CA ASP A 182 9.90 11.97 9.70
C ASP A 182 8.92 13.04 10.27
N ILE A 183 7.87 12.59 10.97
CA ILE A 183 6.77 13.45 11.43
C ILE A 183 6.74 13.57 12.95
N LEU A 184 7.05 12.47 13.64
CA LEU A 184 7.05 12.40 15.10
C LEU A 184 8.45 12.12 15.62
N ASP A 185 8.81 12.73 16.73
CA ASP A 185 10.04 12.41 17.44
C ASP A 185 10.00 10.97 18.01
N ALA A 186 11.16 10.46 18.42
CA ALA A 186 11.31 9.09 18.92
C ALA A 186 10.42 8.79 20.13
N LYS A 187 10.20 9.77 21.03
CA LYS A 187 9.38 9.64 22.23
C LYS A 187 7.89 9.53 21.87
N ALA A 188 7.41 10.38 20.97
CA ALA A 188 6.02 10.36 20.49
C ALA A 188 5.74 9.06 19.74
N ARG A 189 6.66 8.56 18.89
CA ARG A 189 6.52 7.26 18.22
C ARG A 189 6.51 6.09 19.20
N ALA A 190 7.42 6.08 20.18
CA ALA A 190 7.43 5.06 21.22
C ALA A 190 6.11 5.04 22.02
N ALA A 191 5.57 6.21 22.36
CA ALA A 191 4.28 6.32 23.01
C ALA A 191 3.11 5.84 22.12
N MET A 192 3.16 6.12 20.82
CA MET A 192 2.16 5.68 19.85
C MET A 192 2.10 4.14 19.73
N TYR A 193 3.24 3.46 19.84
CA TYR A 193 3.38 2.01 19.72
C TYR A 193 3.56 1.30 21.06
N ALA A 194 3.38 1.97 22.20
CA ALA A 194 3.52 1.38 23.53
C ALA A 194 2.50 0.27 23.83
N SER A 195 1.32 0.32 23.20
CA SER A 195 0.34 -0.77 23.25
C SER A 195 0.60 -1.78 22.15
N LYS A 196 0.08 -3.01 22.27
CA LYS A 196 0.11 -3.99 21.19
C LYS A 196 -0.66 -3.45 19.99
N VAL A 197 0.04 -3.18 18.91
CA VAL A 197 -0.50 -2.73 17.63
C VAL A 197 -0.30 -3.81 16.57
N VAL A 198 -0.99 -3.68 15.44
CA VAL A 198 -0.81 -4.59 14.30
C VAL A 198 0.63 -4.48 13.80
N GLN A 199 1.23 -5.62 13.48
CA GLN A 199 2.57 -5.65 12.89
C GLN A 199 2.47 -5.75 11.36
N PRO A 200 3.48 -5.26 10.61
CA PRO A 200 3.53 -5.42 9.16
C PRO A 200 3.32 -6.86 8.69
N ASP A 201 3.88 -7.82 9.43
CA ASP A 201 3.77 -9.26 9.13
C ASP A 201 2.33 -9.79 9.30
N ASP A 202 1.52 -9.18 10.18
CA ASP A 202 0.12 -9.56 10.32
C ASP A 202 -0.66 -9.20 9.04
N VAL A 203 -0.38 -8.02 8.48
CA VAL A 203 -0.96 -7.59 7.21
C VAL A 203 -0.49 -8.48 6.05
N ALA A 204 0.81 -8.77 6.01
CA ALA A 204 1.40 -9.61 4.96
C ALA A 204 0.80 -11.03 4.94
N ARG A 205 0.61 -11.65 6.11
CA ARG A 205 -0.07 -12.95 6.24
C ARG A 205 -1.49 -12.93 5.69
N MET A 206 -2.25 -11.87 5.98
CA MET A 206 -3.59 -11.70 5.43
C MET A 206 -3.58 -11.55 3.91
N VAL A 207 -2.64 -10.80 3.34
CA VAL A 207 -2.49 -10.65 1.88
C VAL A 207 -2.21 -12.00 1.23
N VAL A 208 -1.29 -12.80 1.76
CA VAL A 208 -1.01 -14.15 1.26
C VAL A 208 -2.26 -15.03 1.32
N ALA A 209 -3.02 -15.00 2.43
CA ALA A 209 -4.26 -15.77 2.57
C ALA A 209 -5.33 -15.35 1.55
N VAL A 210 -5.50 -14.06 1.30
CA VAL A 210 -6.43 -13.53 0.29
C VAL A 210 -6.03 -13.95 -1.12
N LEU A 211 -4.75 -13.90 -1.44
CA LEU A 211 -4.24 -14.28 -2.76
C LEU A 211 -4.33 -15.79 -3.02
N ALA A 212 -4.26 -16.61 -1.97
CA ALA A 212 -4.39 -18.06 -2.06
C ALA A 212 -5.83 -18.55 -2.30
N LEU A 213 -6.83 -17.67 -2.22
CA LEU A 213 -8.22 -18.02 -2.52
C LEU A 213 -8.40 -18.30 -4.01
N PRO A 214 -9.33 -19.20 -4.38
CA PRO A 214 -9.59 -19.51 -5.78
C PRO A 214 -10.09 -18.28 -6.55
N ALA A 215 -9.88 -18.25 -7.85
CA ALA A 215 -10.16 -17.08 -8.71
C ALA A 215 -11.62 -16.58 -8.66
N TRP A 216 -12.56 -17.45 -8.34
CA TRP A 216 -13.98 -17.08 -8.21
C TRP A 216 -14.35 -16.48 -6.84
N ALA A 217 -13.41 -16.43 -5.89
CA ALA A 217 -13.60 -15.82 -4.56
C ALA A 217 -12.89 -14.46 -4.52
N ASP A 218 -13.66 -13.38 -4.51
CA ASP A 218 -13.14 -12.01 -4.41
C ASP A 218 -13.33 -11.47 -2.99
N VAL A 219 -12.24 -11.23 -2.29
CA VAL A 219 -12.23 -10.49 -1.02
C VAL A 219 -12.19 -9.02 -1.35
N THR A 220 -13.33 -8.38 -1.32
CA THR A 220 -13.46 -6.97 -1.73
C THR A 220 -12.73 -6.01 -0.79
N ARG A 221 -12.69 -6.35 0.51
CA ARG A 221 -12.01 -5.61 1.57
C ARG A 221 -11.73 -6.53 2.76
N PHE A 222 -10.64 -6.27 3.45
CA PHE A 222 -10.46 -6.77 4.81
C PHE A 222 -9.92 -5.67 5.71
N ASP A 223 -10.43 -5.65 6.94
CA ASP A 223 -10.03 -4.70 7.98
C ASP A 223 -9.15 -5.42 9.00
N ILE A 224 -7.99 -4.83 9.33
CA ILE A 224 -7.08 -5.36 10.35
C ILE A 224 -6.77 -4.27 11.38
N MET A 225 -7.24 -4.49 12.60
CA MET A 225 -7.23 -3.50 13.67
C MET A 225 -6.53 -4.04 14.91
N PRO A 226 -5.88 -3.17 15.72
CA PRO A 226 -5.47 -3.57 17.06
C PRO A 226 -6.67 -4.04 17.89
N THR A 227 -6.53 -5.14 18.60
CA THR A 227 -7.59 -5.65 19.49
C THR A 227 -7.87 -4.70 20.65
N TRP A 228 -6.82 -4.05 21.18
CA TRP A 228 -6.96 -3.05 22.23
C TRP A 228 -7.03 -1.66 21.61
N PRO A 229 -8.00 -0.82 22.02
CA PRO A 229 -8.05 0.55 21.56
C PRO A 229 -6.75 1.25 21.97
N THR A 230 -6.02 1.72 20.97
CA THR A 230 -4.92 2.65 21.20
C THR A 230 -5.58 3.95 21.65
N SER A 231 -5.41 4.36 22.91
CA SER A 231 -5.93 5.64 23.38
C SER A 231 -5.53 6.73 22.40
N PRO A 232 -6.47 7.60 21.97
CA PRO A 232 -6.08 8.82 21.29
C PRO A 232 -5.12 9.53 22.24
N SER A 233 -3.91 9.83 21.78
CA SER A 233 -2.96 10.62 22.55
C SER A 233 -3.60 11.96 22.87
N GLY A 234 -4.04 12.16 24.10
CA GLY A 234 -4.39 13.45 24.67
C GLY A 234 -5.82 13.94 24.45
N THR A 235 -6.76 13.38 25.20
CA THR A 235 -7.87 14.15 25.75
C THR A 235 -8.13 13.59 27.15
N LYS A 236 -7.58 14.24 28.18
CA LYS A 236 -8.28 14.48 29.42
C LYS A 236 -8.97 15.81 29.31
#